data_1495fab9419c2e42a621ef8dd8eaa021
#
_entry.id   1495fab9419c2e42a621ef8dd8eaa021
#
_cell.length_a   1.000
_cell.length_b   1.000
_cell.length_c   1.000
_cell.angle_alpha   90.00
_cell.angle_beta   90.00
_cell.angle_gamma   90.00
#
_symmetry.space_group_name_H-M   'P 1'
#
loop_
_entity.id
_entity.type
_entity.pdbx_description
1 polymer ?
#
loop_
_entity_poly.entity_id
_entity_poly.type
_entity_poly.pdbx_seq_one_letter_code
_entity_poly.pdbx_strand_id
1 'polypeptide(L)'
;MNFLTRLLVMVVAATGFALPAAAQPSFPERGTAPVVDEANIIDDATEAELTRKLEAFEEANQRQFVVATVPDLQGYDIADYGYQLGRYWQLGDADRNDGIILLVAPNERQMRVEVGYGLEGIIPDGLAYEYVEGMKPYFREGDYSAGIEWGADQIINQLQLPPEEAAQVAQQAQTQRESRSGGVPIGTLIWFGFIFFFFILPMLRGRGKRRRYRGGPWGNAARDIMLWEAGKAVARGFDDRGGWGGGGFGGGGFGGGGFGGGGGSFGGGGASGGW
;
A
#
# COMPACT_ATOMS: atom_id res chain seq x y z
N MET A 1 39.92 -34.98 14.04
CA MET A 1 38.86 -34.72 13.04
C MET A 1 39.53 -34.86 11.68
N ASN A 2 39.20 -35.92 10.94
CA ASN A 2 39.89 -36.29 9.71
C ASN A 2 39.58 -35.31 8.57
N PHE A 3 40.48 -35.16 7.62
CA PHE A 3 40.36 -34.29 6.44
C PHE A 3 39.01 -34.48 5.73
N LEU A 4 38.56 -35.73 5.58
CA LEU A 4 37.25 -36.09 5.01
C LEU A 4 36.05 -35.53 5.79
N THR A 5 36.10 -35.49 7.13
CA THR A 5 35.03 -34.89 7.94
C THR A 5 34.99 -33.39 7.81
N ARG A 6 36.13 -32.72 7.67
CA ARG A 6 36.16 -31.25 7.40
C ARG A 6 35.64 -30.90 6.02
N LEU A 7 35.98 -31.72 5.02
CA LEU A 7 35.47 -31.54 3.66
C LEU A 7 33.96 -31.75 3.58
N LEU A 8 33.43 -32.79 4.26
CA LEU A 8 32.01 -33.07 4.32
C LEU A 8 31.22 -31.90 5.01
N VAL A 9 31.75 -31.38 6.09
CA VAL A 9 31.13 -30.22 6.79
C VAL A 9 31.15 -28.95 5.93
N MET A 10 32.24 -28.72 5.15
CA MET A 10 32.28 -27.59 4.21
C MET A 10 31.28 -27.75 3.06
N VAL A 11 31.10 -28.94 2.52
CA VAL A 11 30.14 -29.21 1.45
C VAL A 11 28.72 -29.04 1.97
N VAL A 12 28.38 -29.54 3.16
CA VAL A 12 27.06 -29.37 3.78
C VAL A 12 26.78 -27.90 4.13
N ALA A 13 27.79 -27.14 4.57
CA ALA A 13 27.64 -25.71 4.82
C ALA A 13 27.45 -24.91 3.53
N ALA A 14 28.08 -25.29 2.42
CA ALA A 14 27.94 -24.66 1.11
C ALA A 14 26.57 -24.92 0.45
N THR A 15 25.96 -26.09 0.68
CA THR A 15 24.63 -26.42 0.14
C THR A 15 23.47 -25.88 0.95
N GLY A 16 23.69 -25.48 2.23
CA GLY A 16 22.64 -24.96 3.13
C GLY A 16 22.26 -23.50 2.90
N PHE A 17 22.96 -22.74 2.05
CA PHE A 17 22.72 -21.30 1.83
C PHE A 17 22.20 -20.94 0.44
N ALA A 18 21.62 -21.89 -0.30
CA ALA A 18 20.80 -21.52 -1.45
C ALA A 18 19.47 -20.92 -0.94
N LEU A 19 19.49 -19.65 -0.55
CA LEU A 19 18.26 -18.88 -0.39
C LEU A 19 17.55 -18.91 -1.75
N PRO A 20 16.24 -19.26 -1.82
CA PRO A 20 15.50 -19.08 -3.05
C PRO A 20 15.62 -17.59 -3.41
N ALA A 21 16.24 -17.27 -4.53
CA ALA A 21 16.12 -15.95 -5.13
C ALA A 21 14.61 -15.77 -5.35
N ALA A 22 13.99 -14.82 -4.68
CA ALA A 22 12.62 -14.43 -4.98
C ALA A 22 12.65 -14.01 -6.46
N ALA A 23 12.07 -14.84 -7.33
CA ALA A 23 11.97 -14.51 -8.73
C ALA A 23 11.09 -13.27 -8.84
N GLN A 24 11.56 -12.25 -9.55
CA GLN A 24 10.71 -11.10 -9.85
C GLN A 24 9.58 -11.56 -10.76
N PRO A 25 8.35 -10.97 -10.65
CA PRO A 25 7.27 -11.28 -11.57
C PRO A 25 7.68 -10.96 -13.01
N SER A 26 7.18 -11.73 -13.95
CA SER A 26 7.30 -11.41 -15.36
C SER A 26 6.26 -10.37 -15.71
N PHE A 27 6.72 -9.20 -16.15
CA PHE A 27 5.83 -8.12 -16.51
C PHE A 27 5.57 -8.08 -18.02
N PRO A 28 4.36 -7.66 -18.46
CA PRO A 28 4.10 -7.43 -19.87
C PRO A 28 4.94 -6.26 -20.41
N GLU A 29 5.32 -6.38 -21.68
CA GLU A 29 5.98 -5.28 -22.39
C GLU A 29 4.95 -4.23 -22.81
N ARG A 30 5.13 -2.99 -22.37
CA ARG A 30 4.22 -1.90 -22.69
C ARG A 30 4.58 -1.19 -24.00
N GLY A 31 5.87 -1.07 -24.31
CA GLY A 31 6.31 -0.15 -25.35
C GLY A 31 5.91 1.30 -25.03
N THR A 32 5.12 1.91 -25.90
CA THR A 32 4.55 3.26 -25.69
C THR A 32 3.02 3.26 -25.53
N ALA A 33 2.39 2.08 -25.42
CA ALA A 33 0.94 1.99 -25.33
C ALA A 33 0.42 2.47 -23.96
N PRO A 34 -0.65 3.26 -23.93
CA PRO A 34 -1.30 3.66 -22.68
C PRO A 34 -2.28 2.59 -22.17
N VAL A 35 -2.67 1.62 -23.01
CA VAL A 35 -3.49 0.47 -22.64
C VAL A 35 -2.71 -0.80 -22.94
N VAL A 36 -2.63 -1.71 -21.96
CA VAL A 36 -1.99 -3.03 -22.07
C VAL A 36 -2.98 -4.07 -21.58
N ASP A 37 -3.71 -4.70 -22.49
CA ASP A 37 -4.75 -5.69 -22.19
C ASP A 37 -4.26 -7.13 -22.37
N GLU A 38 -3.33 -7.59 -21.53
CA GLU A 38 -2.82 -8.97 -21.55
C GLU A 38 -3.87 -10.02 -21.11
N ALA A 39 -4.85 -9.61 -20.31
CA ALA A 39 -5.93 -10.49 -19.89
C ALA A 39 -7.04 -10.62 -20.95
N ASN A 40 -7.03 -9.78 -21.98
CA ASN A 40 -8.00 -9.73 -23.07
C ASN A 40 -9.45 -9.63 -22.54
N ILE A 41 -9.67 -8.68 -21.62
CA ILE A 41 -10.97 -8.41 -20.99
C ILE A 41 -11.59 -7.07 -21.40
N ILE A 42 -10.88 -6.26 -22.18
CA ILE A 42 -11.38 -5.01 -22.74
C ILE A 42 -11.80 -5.27 -24.19
N ASP A 43 -12.99 -4.86 -24.57
CA ASP A 43 -13.39 -4.98 -25.97
C ASP A 43 -12.62 -3.97 -26.86
N ASP A 44 -12.41 -4.32 -28.14
CA ASP A 44 -11.58 -3.56 -29.07
C ASP A 44 -12.02 -2.08 -29.20
N ALA A 45 -13.33 -1.81 -29.10
CA ALA A 45 -13.87 -0.47 -29.24
C ALA A 45 -13.52 0.39 -28.01
N THR A 46 -13.69 -0.17 -26.82
CA THR A 46 -13.33 0.47 -25.55
C THR A 46 -11.82 0.64 -25.43
N GLU A 47 -11.02 -0.36 -25.84
CA GLU A 47 -9.57 -0.25 -25.85
C GLU A 47 -9.09 0.90 -26.75
N ALA A 48 -9.63 1.01 -27.96
CA ALA A 48 -9.31 2.09 -28.87
C ALA A 48 -9.75 3.47 -28.34
N GLU A 49 -10.88 3.53 -27.62
CA GLU A 49 -11.34 4.77 -26.99
C GLU A 49 -10.48 5.18 -25.81
N LEU A 50 -10.17 4.26 -24.90
CA LEU A 50 -9.25 4.47 -23.78
C LEU A 50 -7.89 4.94 -24.27
N THR A 51 -7.34 4.29 -25.30
CA THR A 51 -6.06 4.67 -25.88
C THR A 51 -6.09 6.14 -26.31
N ARG A 52 -7.09 6.56 -27.07
CA ARG A 52 -7.21 7.97 -27.51
C ARG A 52 -7.39 8.95 -26.34
N LYS A 53 -8.20 8.57 -25.33
CA LYS A 53 -8.40 9.39 -24.10
C LYS A 53 -7.11 9.59 -23.34
N LEU A 54 -6.35 8.52 -23.14
CA LEU A 54 -5.12 8.54 -22.36
C LEU A 54 -3.97 9.26 -23.10
N GLU A 55 -3.87 9.08 -24.43
CA GLU A 55 -2.92 9.85 -25.25
C GLU A 55 -3.22 11.35 -25.21
N ALA A 56 -4.48 11.74 -25.41
CA ALA A 56 -4.89 13.13 -25.30
C ALA A 56 -4.67 13.72 -23.91
N PHE A 57 -4.88 12.91 -22.87
CA PHE A 57 -4.63 13.31 -21.49
C PHE A 57 -3.12 13.57 -21.25
N GLU A 58 -2.24 12.68 -21.71
CA GLU A 58 -0.80 12.86 -21.56
C GLU A 58 -0.31 14.10 -22.34
N GLU A 59 -0.77 14.27 -23.58
CA GLU A 59 -0.41 15.44 -24.39
C GLU A 59 -0.80 16.77 -23.71
N ALA A 60 -1.99 16.82 -23.11
CA ALA A 60 -2.50 18.01 -22.44
C ALA A 60 -1.87 18.29 -21.06
N ASN A 61 -1.57 17.25 -20.29
CA ASN A 61 -1.20 17.36 -18.87
C ASN A 61 0.25 16.96 -18.58
N GLN A 62 0.93 16.31 -19.54
CA GLN A 62 2.28 15.76 -19.39
C GLN A 62 2.41 14.77 -18.20
N ARG A 63 1.31 14.08 -17.86
CA ARG A 63 1.23 13.05 -16.84
C ARG A 63 0.90 11.72 -17.49
N GLN A 64 1.49 10.65 -16.99
CA GLN A 64 1.31 9.32 -17.59
C GLN A 64 0.29 8.52 -16.81
N PHE A 65 -0.78 8.13 -17.49
CA PHE A 65 -1.77 7.21 -16.95
C PHE A 65 -1.89 5.98 -17.86
N VAL A 66 -1.69 4.80 -17.30
CA VAL A 66 -1.74 3.53 -18.02
C VAL A 66 -2.84 2.65 -17.43
N VAL A 67 -3.63 2.04 -18.29
CA VAL A 67 -4.53 0.94 -17.96
C VAL A 67 -3.82 -0.36 -18.29
N ALA A 68 -3.74 -1.27 -17.31
CA ALA A 68 -3.09 -2.56 -17.43
C ALA A 68 -4.03 -3.67 -16.99
N THR A 69 -4.24 -4.68 -17.81
CA THR A 69 -4.83 -5.93 -17.37
C THR A 69 -3.80 -7.04 -17.47
N VAL A 70 -3.77 -7.92 -16.49
CA VAL A 70 -2.88 -9.08 -16.45
C VAL A 70 -3.69 -10.33 -16.12
N PRO A 71 -3.45 -11.47 -16.79
CA PRO A 71 -4.24 -12.68 -16.56
C PRO A 71 -4.14 -13.16 -15.12
N ASP A 72 -2.95 -13.10 -14.52
CA ASP A 72 -2.70 -13.47 -13.13
C ASP A 72 -1.54 -12.68 -12.52
N LEU A 73 -1.48 -12.64 -11.18
CA LEU A 73 -0.46 -11.93 -10.42
C LEU A 73 0.77 -12.78 -10.11
N GLN A 74 0.89 -13.99 -10.65
CA GLN A 74 2.01 -14.92 -10.45
C GLN A 74 2.31 -15.22 -8.97
N GLY A 75 1.26 -15.18 -8.12
CA GLY A 75 1.35 -15.41 -6.68
C GLY A 75 1.78 -14.20 -5.85
N TYR A 76 1.94 -13.04 -6.46
CA TYR A 76 2.23 -11.79 -5.75
C TYR A 76 0.95 -11.11 -5.25
N ASP A 77 1.08 -10.29 -4.21
CA ASP A 77 0.03 -9.34 -3.85
C ASP A 77 -0.10 -8.27 -4.94
N ILE A 78 -1.31 -7.81 -5.21
CA ILE A 78 -1.55 -6.85 -6.29
C ILE A 78 -0.87 -5.50 -6.04
N ALA A 79 -0.68 -5.10 -4.78
CA ALA A 79 0.03 -3.88 -4.45
C ALA A 79 1.54 -4.02 -4.76
N ASP A 80 2.13 -5.17 -4.41
CA ASP A 80 3.53 -5.45 -4.72
C ASP A 80 3.75 -5.57 -6.23
N TYR A 81 2.82 -6.22 -6.93
CA TYR A 81 2.88 -6.36 -8.39
C TYR A 81 2.76 -5.00 -9.08
N GLY A 82 1.76 -4.19 -8.73
CA GLY A 82 1.51 -2.87 -9.32
C GLY A 82 2.67 -1.91 -9.09
N TYR A 83 3.19 -1.86 -7.88
CA TYR A 83 4.37 -1.10 -7.52
C TYR A 83 5.60 -1.46 -8.36
N GLN A 84 5.88 -2.77 -8.50
CA GLN A 84 7.01 -3.25 -9.30
C GLN A 84 6.78 -3.00 -10.79
N LEU A 85 5.55 -3.16 -11.30
CA LEU A 85 5.16 -2.90 -12.68
C LEU A 85 5.39 -1.44 -13.04
N GLY A 86 4.96 -0.50 -12.21
CA GLY A 86 5.16 0.93 -12.42
C GLY A 86 6.63 1.31 -12.52
N ARG A 87 7.47 0.67 -11.70
CA ARG A 87 8.93 0.85 -11.75
C ARG A 87 9.57 0.20 -12.96
N TYR A 88 9.12 -1.00 -13.33
CA TYR A 88 9.60 -1.71 -14.52
C TYR A 88 9.32 -0.90 -15.80
N TRP A 89 8.13 -0.32 -15.91
CA TRP A 89 7.77 0.55 -17.01
C TRP A 89 8.35 1.95 -16.91
N GLN A 90 9.00 2.30 -15.80
CA GLN A 90 9.53 3.64 -15.51
C GLN A 90 8.46 4.72 -15.74
N LEU A 91 7.23 4.46 -15.29
CA LEU A 91 6.08 5.29 -15.58
C LEU A 91 6.14 6.62 -14.82
N GLY A 92 5.78 7.70 -15.51
CA GLY A 92 5.84 9.06 -14.98
C GLY A 92 7.22 9.71 -15.15
N ASP A 93 7.28 10.99 -14.88
CA ASP A 93 8.51 11.78 -14.94
C ASP A 93 9.37 11.53 -13.69
N ALA A 94 10.68 11.44 -13.84
CA ALA A 94 11.62 11.13 -12.76
C ALA A 94 11.63 12.17 -11.63
N ASP A 95 11.39 13.44 -11.96
CA ASP A 95 11.40 14.53 -10.99
C ASP A 95 10.02 14.74 -10.38
N ARG A 96 8.95 14.57 -11.16
CA ARG A 96 7.57 14.79 -10.74
C ARG A 96 6.90 13.57 -10.13
N ASN A 97 7.35 12.35 -10.48
CA ASN A 97 6.78 11.08 -10.03
C ASN A 97 5.25 10.99 -10.24
N ASP A 98 4.80 11.37 -11.43
CA ASP A 98 3.40 11.65 -11.77
C ASP A 98 2.76 10.56 -12.67
N GLY A 99 3.19 9.32 -12.49
CA GLY A 99 2.61 8.16 -13.14
C GLY A 99 1.44 7.57 -12.37
N ILE A 100 0.47 6.99 -13.10
CA ILE A 100 -0.67 6.24 -12.54
C ILE A 100 -0.86 4.94 -13.31
N ILE A 101 -1.24 3.87 -12.61
CA ILE A 101 -1.66 2.61 -13.21
C ILE A 101 -3.03 2.22 -12.65
N LEU A 102 -3.98 1.95 -13.54
CA LEU A 102 -5.16 1.17 -13.22
C LEU A 102 -4.88 -0.28 -13.60
N LEU A 103 -4.62 -1.12 -12.60
CA LEU A 103 -4.27 -2.53 -12.77
C LEU A 103 -5.47 -3.42 -12.46
N VAL A 104 -5.76 -4.38 -13.33
CA VAL A 104 -6.83 -5.37 -13.16
C VAL A 104 -6.27 -6.78 -13.37
N ALA A 105 -6.51 -7.67 -12.41
CA ALA A 105 -6.16 -9.08 -12.45
C ALA A 105 -7.44 -9.93 -12.30
N PRO A 106 -8.04 -10.39 -13.43
CA PRO A 106 -9.35 -11.03 -13.39
C PRO A 106 -9.34 -12.41 -12.73
N ASN A 107 -8.25 -13.17 -12.79
CA ASN A 107 -8.20 -14.49 -12.19
C ASN A 107 -8.24 -14.42 -10.66
N GLU A 108 -7.57 -13.43 -10.04
CA GLU A 108 -7.61 -13.18 -8.61
C GLU A 108 -8.83 -12.32 -8.21
N ARG A 109 -9.56 -11.77 -9.18
CA ARG A 109 -10.64 -10.80 -8.97
C ARG A 109 -10.14 -9.60 -8.16
N GLN A 110 -9.02 -9.07 -8.53
CA GLN A 110 -8.40 -7.94 -7.87
C GLN A 110 -8.17 -6.80 -8.86
N MET A 111 -8.31 -5.58 -8.35
CA MET A 111 -7.97 -4.37 -9.06
C MET A 111 -7.24 -3.41 -8.13
N ARG A 112 -6.43 -2.54 -8.72
CA ARG A 112 -5.66 -1.55 -8.00
C ARG A 112 -5.52 -0.26 -8.81
N VAL A 113 -5.63 0.86 -8.12
CA VAL A 113 -5.13 2.14 -8.62
C VAL A 113 -3.80 2.38 -7.93
N GLU A 114 -2.71 2.29 -8.66
CA GLU A 114 -1.36 2.59 -8.20
C GLU A 114 -1.03 4.04 -8.53
N VAL A 115 -0.58 4.81 -7.55
CA VAL A 115 -0.37 6.26 -7.67
C VAL A 115 1.09 6.59 -7.39
N GLY A 116 1.72 7.33 -8.31
CA GLY A 116 3.06 7.85 -8.12
C GLY A 116 3.10 8.94 -7.03
N TYR A 117 4.22 9.07 -6.35
CA TYR A 117 4.40 9.99 -5.22
C TYR A 117 3.96 11.43 -5.48
N GLY A 118 4.18 11.93 -6.70
CA GLY A 118 3.82 13.31 -7.05
C GLY A 118 2.33 13.56 -7.16
N LEU A 119 1.53 12.49 -7.20
CA LEU A 119 0.08 12.58 -7.34
C LEU A 119 -0.70 12.19 -6.08
N GLU A 120 -0.02 11.74 -5.01
CA GLU A 120 -0.68 11.36 -3.74
C GLU A 120 -1.48 12.51 -3.11
N GLY A 121 -1.06 13.77 -3.33
CA GLY A 121 -1.80 14.94 -2.88
C GLY A 121 -3.08 15.22 -3.69
N ILE A 122 -3.19 14.69 -4.92
CA ILE A 122 -4.34 14.85 -5.82
C ILE A 122 -5.24 13.63 -5.76
N ILE A 123 -4.65 12.43 -5.77
CA ILE A 123 -5.34 11.15 -5.64
C ILE A 123 -4.75 10.39 -4.44
N PRO A 124 -5.15 10.75 -3.22
CA PRO A 124 -4.76 9.99 -2.03
C PRO A 124 -5.43 8.61 -1.98
N ASP A 125 -4.92 7.72 -1.14
CA ASP A 125 -5.44 6.35 -0.97
C ASP A 125 -6.95 6.29 -0.74
N GLY A 126 -7.53 7.30 -0.05
CA GLY A 126 -8.97 7.39 0.19
C GLY A 126 -9.75 7.51 -1.10
N LEU A 127 -9.30 8.39 -2.00
CA LEU A 127 -9.94 8.63 -3.29
C LEU A 127 -9.70 7.46 -4.26
N ALA A 128 -8.48 6.92 -4.30
CA ALA A 128 -8.18 5.71 -5.06
C ALA A 128 -9.08 4.53 -4.64
N TYR A 129 -9.36 4.40 -3.33
CA TYR A 129 -10.30 3.40 -2.81
C TYR A 129 -11.74 3.64 -3.30
N GLU A 130 -12.21 4.89 -3.36
CA GLU A 130 -13.54 5.20 -3.89
C GLU A 130 -13.66 4.80 -5.37
N TYR A 131 -12.61 4.99 -6.16
CA TYR A 131 -12.60 4.54 -7.57
C TYR A 131 -12.66 3.02 -7.67
N VAL A 132 -11.87 2.31 -6.87
CA VAL A 132 -11.92 0.84 -6.80
C VAL A 132 -13.32 0.36 -6.40
N GLU A 133 -13.94 0.97 -5.39
CA GLU A 133 -15.30 0.60 -4.97
C GLU A 133 -16.36 0.89 -6.08
N GLY A 134 -16.18 1.99 -6.81
CA GLY A 134 -17.09 2.36 -7.90
C GLY A 134 -17.02 1.44 -9.12
N MET A 135 -15.87 0.82 -9.40
CA MET A 135 -15.72 -0.17 -10.47
C MET A 135 -16.35 -1.53 -10.14
N LYS A 136 -16.45 -1.90 -8.87
CA LYS A 136 -16.92 -3.24 -8.43
C LYS A 136 -18.28 -3.67 -8.98
N PRO A 137 -19.32 -2.81 -9.05
CA PRO A 137 -20.61 -3.22 -9.60
C PRO A 137 -20.48 -3.77 -11.04
N TYR A 138 -19.76 -3.07 -11.90
CA TYR A 138 -19.50 -3.48 -13.29
C TYR A 138 -18.77 -4.82 -13.35
N PHE A 139 -17.73 -4.99 -12.56
CA PHE A 139 -16.91 -6.21 -12.55
C PHE A 139 -17.69 -7.43 -12.03
N ARG A 140 -18.61 -7.23 -11.08
CA ARG A 140 -19.51 -8.30 -10.59
C ARG A 140 -20.51 -8.75 -11.66
N GLU A 141 -20.89 -7.86 -12.56
CA GLU A 141 -21.75 -8.14 -13.70
C GLU A 141 -20.97 -8.71 -14.90
N GLY A 142 -19.62 -8.74 -14.80
CA GLY A 142 -18.74 -9.21 -15.88
C GLY A 142 -18.45 -8.16 -16.95
N ASP A 143 -18.91 -6.92 -16.74
CA ASP A 143 -18.68 -5.80 -17.66
C ASP A 143 -17.36 -5.09 -17.31
N TYR A 144 -16.27 -5.74 -17.67
CA TYR A 144 -14.92 -5.21 -17.37
C TYR A 144 -14.62 -3.93 -18.14
N SER A 145 -15.02 -3.87 -19.42
CA SER A 145 -14.81 -2.71 -20.27
C SER A 145 -15.43 -1.46 -19.68
N ALA A 146 -16.71 -1.49 -19.34
CA ALA A 146 -17.42 -0.34 -18.75
C ALA A 146 -16.85 0.03 -17.37
N GLY A 147 -16.45 -0.94 -16.56
CA GLY A 147 -15.85 -0.69 -15.25
C GLY A 147 -14.49 -0.02 -15.36
N ILE A 148 -13.63 -0.45 -16.27
CA ILE A 148 -12.31 0.13 -16.52
C ILE A 148 -12.48 1.53 -17.11
N GLU A 149 -13.37 1.72 -18.07
CA GLU A 149 -13.64 3.03 -18.65
C GLU A 149 -14.14 4.02 -17.59
N TRP A 150 -15.11 3.60 -16.76
CA TRP A 150 -15.60 4.42 -15.65
C TRP A 150 -14.47 4.83 -14.71
N GLY A 151 -13.61 3.87 -14.29
CA GLY A 151 -12.48 4.14 -13.41
C GLY A 151 -11.47 5.11 -14.01
N ALA A 152 -11.15 4.92 -15.30
CA ALA A 152 -10.26 5.79 -16.05
C ALA A 152 -10.81 7.23 -16.14
N ASP A 153 -12.10 7.38 -16.44
CA ASP A 153 -12.76 8.68 -16.51
C ASP A 153 -12.75 9.41 -15.16
N GLN A 154 -12.97 8.69 -14.04
CA GLN A 154 -12.88 9.31 -12.71
C GLN A 154 -11.48 9.83 -12.41
N ILE A 155 -10.46 9.04 -12.73
CA ILE A 155 -9.06 9.42 -12.52
C ILE A 155 -8.69 10.62 -13.39
N ILE A 156 -9.02 10.60 -14.68
CA ILE A 156 -8.76 11.71 -15.62
C ILE A 156 -9.45 12.99 -15.13
N ASN A 157 -10.74 12.90 -14.78
CA ASN A 157 -11.51 14.04 -14.30
C ASN A 157 -10.84 14.68 -13.06
N GLN A 158 -10.42 13.88 -12.07
CA GLN A 158 -9.74 14.38 -10.87
C GLN A 158 -8.43 15.08 -11.20
N LEU A 159 -7.64 14.52 -12.13
CA LEU A 159 -6.35 15.08 -12.52
C LEU A 159 -6.45 16.36 -13.35
N GLN A 160 -7.61 16.62 -13.94
CA GLN A 160 -7.91 17.84 -14.72
C GLN A 160 -8.55 18.95 -13.88
N LEU A 161 -8.97 18.66 -12.64
CA LEU A 161 -9.49 19.70 -11.75
C LEU A 161 -8.45 20.76 -11.44
N PRO A 162 -8.88 22.03 -11.23
CA PRO A 162 -8.02 23.06 -10.66
C PRO A 162 -7.41 22.56 -9.33
N PRO A 163 -6.17 22.93 -8.99
CA PRO A 163 -5.47 22.38 -7.82
C PRO A 163 -6.23 22.54 -6.51
N GLU A 164 -6.96 23.64 -6.34
CA GLU A 164 -7.76 23.90 -5.12
C GLU A 164 -8.96 22.95 -5.02
N GLU A 165 -9.65 22.70 -6.13
CA GLU A 165 -10.79 21.78 -6.19
C GLU A 165 -10.32 20.34 -6.01
N ALA A 166 -9.25 19.95 -6.70
CA ALA A 166 -8.65 18.62 -6.55
C ALA A 166 -8.28 18.33 -5.09
N ALA A 167 -7.67 19.29 -4.39
CA ALA A 167 -7.31 19.17 -2.99
C ALA A 167 -8.54 19.02 -2.07
N GLN A 168 -9.63 19.73 -2.35
CA GLN A 168 -10.87 19.62 -1.57
C GLN A 168 -11.51 18.23 -1.72
N VAL A 169 -11.60 17.71 -2.95
CA VAL A 169 -12.11 16.35 -3.22
C VAL A 169 -11.24 15.31 -2.52
N ALA A 170 -9.93 15.43 -2.63
CA ALA A 170 -8.96 14.56 -1.98
C ALA A 170 -9.13 14.54 -0.44
N GLN A 171 -9.28 15.71 0.19
CA GLN A 171 -9.51 15.82 1.63
C GLN A 171 -10.83 15.20 2.06
N GLN A 172 -11.89 15.40 1.29
CA GLN A 172 -13.21 14.83 1.59
C GLN A 172 -13.16 13.30 1.57
N ALA A 173 -12.53 12.70 0.56
CA ALA A 173 -12.37 11.27 0.43
C ALA A 173 -11.55 10.67 1.59
N GLN A 174 -10.47 11.33 2.02
CA GLN A 174 -9.69 10.89 3.19
C GLN A 174 -10.52 10.92 4.48
N THR A 175 -11.26 12.01 4.71
CA THR A 175 -12.11 12.15 5.90
C THR A 175 -13.22 11.10 5.93
N GLN A 176 -13.81 10.79 4.78
CA GLN A 176 -14.81 9.72 4.67
C GLN A 176 -14.22 8.34 4.97
N ARG A 177 -13.02 8.04 4.47
CA ARG A 177 -12.34 6.78 4.76
C ARG A 177 -12.03 6.64 6.25
N GLU A 178 -11.49 7.68 6.88
CA GLU A 178 -11.22 7.72 8.32
C GLU A 178 -12.51 7.51 9.13
N SER A 179 -13.60 8.14 8.74
CA SER A 179 -14.89 7.98 9.40
C SER A 179 -15.46 6.57 9.27
N ARG A 180 -15.26 5.91 8.13
CA ARG A 180 -15.66 4.52 7.91
C ARG A 180 -14.77 3.52 8.64
N SER A 181 -13.49 3.82 8.78
CA SER A 181 -12.51 2.98 9.51
C SER A 181 -12.49 3.25 11.01
N GLY A 182 -13.04 4.39 11.46
CA GLY A 182 -13.04 4.86 12.84
C GLY A 182 -14.01 4.17 13.81
N GLY A 183 -14.62 3.07 13.42
CA GLY A 183 -15.28 2.16 14.35
C GLY A 183 -14.25 1.64 15.35
N VAL A 184 -14.44 1.94 16.66
CA VAL A 184 -13.59 1.38 17.72
C VAL A 184 -13.52 -0.13 17.49
N PRO A 185 -12.33 -0.71 17.21
CA PRO A 185 -12.24 -2.13 16.94
C PRO A 185 -12.88 -2.90 18.08
N ILE A 186 -13.79 -3.83 17.77
CA ILE A 186 -14.48 -4.65 18.79
C ILE A 186 -13.46 -5.26 19.75
N GLY A 187 -12.26 -5.60 19.25
CA GLY A 187 -11.12 -6.03 20.06
C GLY A 187 -10.70 -5.01 21.12
N THR A 188 -10.74 -3.71 20.83
CA THR A 188 -10.41 -2.66 21.81
C THR A 188 -11.49 -2.57 22.90
N LEU A 189 -12.76 -2.69 22.54
CA LEU A 189 -13.86 -2.74 23.50
C LEU A 189 -13.78 -3.99 24.39
N ILE A 190 -13.46 -5.15 23.80
CA ILE A 190 -13.23 -6.40 24.55
C ILE A 190 -12.03 -6.25 25.48
N TRP A 191 -10.94 -5.63 25.01
CA TRP A 191 -9.73 -5.42 25.81
C TRP A 191 -9.97 -4.46 26.97
N PHE A 192 -10.67 -3.35 26.75
CA PHE A 192 -11.10 -2.44 27.83
C PHE A 192 -12.09 -3.14 28.77
N GLY A 193 -13.02 -3.94 28.25
CA GLY A 193 -13.92 -4.78 29.06
C GLY A 193 -13.15 -5.77 29.93
N PHE A 194 -12.12 -6.42 29.38
CA PHE A 194 -11.26 -7.33 30.13
C PHE A 194 -10.49 -6.60 31.25
N ILE A 195 -9.88 -5.45 30.97
CA ILE A 195 -9.20 -4.64 31.99
C ILE A 195 -10.20 -4.19 33.06
N PHE A 196 -11.36 -3.72 32.68
CA PHE A 196 -12.39 -3.28 33.62
C PHE A 196 -12.83 -4.43 34.52
N PHE A 197 -13.10 -5.61 33.96
CA PHE A 197 -13.61 -6.77 34.70
C PHE A 197 -12.54 -7.40 35.60
N PHE A 198 -11.32 -7.56 35.12
CA PHE A 198 -10.24 -8.23 35.86
C PHE A 198 -9.44 -7.32 36.79
N PHE A 199 -9.33 -6.04 36.51
CA PHE A 199 -8.52 -5.11 37.30
C PHE A 199 -9.35 -4.09 38.07
N ILE A 200 -10.34 -3.46 37.42
CA ILE A 200 -11.10 -2.37 38.05
C ILE A 200 -12.21 -2.93 38.98
N LEU A 201 -12.96 -3.91 38.49
CA LEU A 201 -14.05 -4.50 39.28
C LEU A 201 -13.61 -5.17 40.58
N PRO A 202 -12.49 -5.95 40.68
CA PRO A 202 -11.97 -6.48 41.93
C PRO A 202 -11.47 -5.37 42.86
N MET A 203 -10.90 -4.28 42.29
CA MET A 203 -10.43 -3.13 43.07
C MET A 203 -11.59 -2.37 43.72
N LEU A 204 -12.73 -2.27 43.04
CA LEU A 204 -13.98 -1.68 43.57
C LEU A 204 -14.69 -2.60 44.59
N ARG A 205 -14.60 -3.94 44.43
CA ARG A 205 -15.17 -4.92 45.36
C ARG A 205 -14.31 -5.16 46.59
N GLY A 206 -13.10 -4.65 46.65
CA GLY A 206 -12.13 -4.81 47.74
C GLY A 206 -12.43 -4.04 49.02
N ARG A 207 -13.70 -3.79 49.36
CA ARG A 207 -14.13 -3.23 50.66
C ARG A 207 -14.66 -4.31 51.56
N GLY A 208 -13.76 -5.19 52.03
CA GLY A 208 -14.14 -6.28 52.95
C GLY A 208 -12.98 -6.80 53.77
N LYS A 209 -12.87 -6.29 55.04
CA LYS A 209 -12.09 -6.82 56.19
C LYS A 209 -10.55 -6.74 56.07
N ARG A 210 -10.02 -5.65 56.58
CA ARG A 210 -8.63 -5.54 57.08
C ARG A 210 -8.31 -6.66 58.01
N ARG A 211 -7.69 -7.74 57.58
CA ARG A 211 -6.85 -8.59 58.43
C ARG A 211 -5.47 -7.89 58.47
N ARG A 212 -5.11 -7.40 59.67
CA ARG A 212 -3.78 -6.91 59.98
C ARG A 212 -2.78 -8.06 59.72
N TYR A 213 -2.07 -8.02 58.58
CA TYR A 213 -0.86 -8.80 58.41
C TYR A 213 0.34 -7.89 58.75
N ARG A 214 1.04 -8.31 59.74
CA ARG A 214 2.19 -7.60 60.34
C ARG A 214 3.35 -7.63 59.32
N GLY A 215 3.83 -6.47 58.84
CA GLY A 215 4.82 -6.35 57.79
C GLY A 215 6.15 -6.94 58.15
N GLY A 216 6.77 -7.66 57.24
CA GLY A 216 8.20 -7.94 57.23
C GLY A 216 8.93 -6.83 56.47
N PRO A 217 10.25 -6.66 56.69
CA PRO A 217 11.02 -5.50 56.22
C PRO A 217 11.24 -5.39 54.70
N TRP A 218 10.69 -6.29 53.89
CA TRP A 218 10.95 -6.38 52.44
C TRP A 218 9.78 -5.91 51.56
N GLY A 219 8.67 -5.46 52.17
CA GLY A 219 7.43 -5.15 51.42
C GLY A 219 7.44 -3.82 50.63
N ASN A 220 8.36 -2.91 50.92
CA ASN A 220 8.36 -1.57 50.30
C ASN A 220 9.36 -1.43 49.16
N ALA A 221 10.45 -2.18 49.16
CA ALA A 221 11.45 -2.10 48.10
C ALA A 221 10.99 -2.66 46.73
N ALA A 222 10.17 -3.70 46.74
CA ALA A 222 9.64 -4.28 45.47
C ALA A 222 8.63 -3.37 44.77
N ARG A 223 7.89 -2.54 45.52
CA ARG A 223 6.87 -1.63 44.96
C ARG A 223 7.49 -0.40 44.31
N ASP A 224 8.60 0.12 44.89
CA ASP A 224 9.30 1.28 44.36
C ASP A 224 10.11 0.95 43.12
N ILE A 225 10.65 -0.27 43.02
CA ILE A 225 11.38 -0.74 41.83
C ILE A 225 10.43 -0.94 40.63
N MET A 226 9.22 -1.51 40.81
CA MET A 226 8.25 -1.67 39.71
C MET A 226 7.71 -0.35 39.19
N LEU A 227 7.49 0.63 40.07
CA LEU A 227 7.02 1.96 39.65
C LEU A 227 8.10 2.76 38.90
N TRP A 228 9.39 2.55 39.27
CA TRP A 228 10.49 3.22 38.60
C TRP A 228 10.81 2.63 37.22
N GLU A 229 10.69 1.32 37.07
CA GLU A 229 10.91 0.62 35.80
C GLU A 229 9.77 0.87 34.78
N ALA A 230 8.51 0.90 35.24
CA ALA A 230 7.37 1.28 34.42
C ALA A 230 7.44 2.74 33.93
N GLY A 231 7.93 3.66 34.78
CA GLY A 231 8.14 5.07 34.40
C GLY A 231 9.22 5.25 33.33
N LYS A 232 10.27 4.44 33.35
CA LYS A 232 11.33 4.47 32.32
C LYS A 232 10.88 3.89 30.97
N ALA A 233 10.00 2.88 30.96
CA ALA A 233 9.47 2.29 29.73
C ALA A 233 8.57 3.29 28.97
N VAL A 234 7.76 4.07 29.69
CA VAL A 234 6.92 5.12 29.10
C VAL A 234 7.75 6.29 28.58
N ALA A 235 8.80 6.71 29.29
CA ALA A 235 9.64 7.82 28.86
C ALA A 235 10.51 7.50 27.62
N ARG A 236 10.84 6.25 27.36
CA ARG A 236 11.60 5.85 26.16
C ARG A 236 10.75 5.68 24.91
N GLY A 237 9.43 5.63 25.03
CA GLY A 237 8.50 5.50 23.89
C GLY A 237 8.20 6.81 23.15
N PHE A 238 8.68 7.96 23.62
CA PHE A 238 8.39 9.27 23.02
C PHE A 238 9.58 9.92 22.30
N ASP A 239 10.78 9.31 22.33
CA ASP A 239 12.00 9.97 21.82
C ASP A 239 12.57 9.37 20.53
N ASP A 240 11.89 8.42 19.88
CA ASP A 240 12.38 7.80 18.63
C ASP A 240 11.63 8.34 17.41
N ARG A 241 11.77 9.66 17.15
CA ARG A 241 11.60 10.28 15.85
C ARG A 241 12.96 10.63 15.28
N GLY A 242 13.69 9.62 14.86
CA GLY A 242 14.96 9.74 14.16
C GLY A 242 14.79 9.31 12.70
N GLY A 243 15.03 10.25 11.79
CA GLY A 243 14.87 10.13 10.36
C GLY A 243 15.70 9.02 9.71
N TRP A 244 15.14 8.47 8.64
CA TRP A 244 15.88 7.72 7.65
C TRP A 244 16.18 8.63 6.47
N GLY A 245 17.46 8.98 6.38
CA GLY A 245 18.02 9.71 5.28
C GLY A 245 18.11 8.85 4.01
N GLY A 246 17.86 9.49 2.89
CA GLY A 246 17.89 8.95 1.57
C GLY A 246 19.27 8.53 1.10
N GLY A 247 19.28 7.54 0.20
CA GLY A 247 20.37 7.22 -0.69
C GLY A 247 19.89 7.40 -2.13
N GLY A 248 20.24 8.54 -2.72
CA GLY A 248 19.98 8.79 -4.11
C GLY A 248 20.95 8.00 -5.00
N PHE A 249 20.42 7.38 -6.06
CA PHE A 249 21.21 7.04 -7.23
C PHE A 249 20.65 7.81 -8.42
N GLY A 250 21.44 8.78 -8.89
CA GLY A 250 21.15 9.51 -10.09
C GLY A 250 21.43 8.68 -11.33
N GLY A 251 20.56 8.82 -12.33
CA GLY A 251 20.77 8.38 -13.69
C GLY A 251 20.01 9.32 -14.60
N GLY A 252 20.72 10.18 -15.30
CA GLY A 252 20.17 11.12 -16.26
C GLY A 252 19.62 10.40 -17.48
N GLY A 253 18.45 10.82 -17.94
CA GLY A 253 17.82 10.34 -19.15
C GLY A 253 17.30 11.48 -20.00
N PHE A 254 17.36 11.33 -21.26
CA PHE A 254 17.06 12.31 -22.31
C PHE A 254 15.57 12.35 -22.60
N GLY A 255 15.03 13.55 -22.81
CA GLY A 255 13.64 13.78 -23.16
C GLY A 255 13.29 13.34 -24.57
N GLY A 256 12.05 12.96 -24.73
CA GLY A 256 11.36 12.72 -26.01
C GLY A 256 9.88 12.52 -25.68
N GLY A 257 9.02 13.43 -26.14
CA GLY A 257 7.59 13.37 -25.89
C GLY A 257 6.96 12.12 -26.48
N GLY A 258 6.19 11.42 -25.71
CA GLY A 258 5.47 10.21 -26.03
C GLY A 258 5.38 9.34 -24.78
N PHE A 259 4.48 8.35 -24.77
CA PHE A 259 4.37 7.35 -23.70
C PHE A 259 5.63 6.51 -23.42
N GLY A 260 6.80 7.15 -23.44
CA GLY A 260 8.05 6.59 -23.00
C GLY A 260 8.16 6.69 -21.48
N GLY A 261 8.58 5.62 -20.80
CA GLY A 261 8.85 5.65 -19.38
C GLY A 261 9.81 6.77 -19.01
N GLY A 262 9.42 7.66 -18.13
CA GLY A 262 10.17 8.83 -17.67
C GLY A 262 11.00 8.62 -16.42
N GLY A 263 10.94 7.43 -15.82
CA GLY A 263 11.72 7.09 -14.62
C GLY A 263 11.08 7.53 -13.30
N GLY A 264 9.78 7.76 -13.28
CA GLY A 264 9.03 8.10 -12.07
C GLY A 264 9.10 7.03 -10.99
N SER A 265 8.97 7.43 -9.73
CA SER A 265 9.00 6.53 -8.58
C SER A 265 7.59 6.30 -8.02
N PHE A 266 7.32 5.03 -7.71
CA PHE A 266 6.14 4.60 -7.00
C PHE A 266 6.53 4.20 -5.57
N GLY A 267 5.65 4.47 -4.60
CA GLY A 267 5.84 4.14 -3.19
C GLY A 267 4.84 3.18 -2.63
N GLY A 268 3.98 2.62 -3.49
CA GLY A 268 2.86 1.80 -3.07
C GLY A 268 1.64 2.61 -2.63
N GLY A 269 1.59 3.91 -2.94
CA GLY A 269 0.39 4.75 -2.80
C GLY A 269 -0.75 4.25 -3.68
N GLY A 270 -2.00 4.56 -3.29
CA GLY A 270 -3.18 4.10 -3.99
C GLY A 270 -4.03 3.11 -3.21
N ALA A 271 -4.90 2.38 -3.87
CA ALA A 271 -5.77 1.42 -3.21
C ALA A 271 -6.04 0.17 -4.05
N SER A 272 -6.26 -0.93 -3.36
CA SER A 272 -6.62 -2.21 -3.94
C SER A 272 -8.02 -2.65 -3.50
N GLY A 273 -8.67 -3.47 -4.28
CA GLY A 273 -9.90 -4.13 -3.91
C GLY A 273 -10.23 -5.32 -4.75
N GLY A 274 -11.09 -6.20 -4.22
CA GLY A 274 -11.62 -7.35 -4.94
C GLY A 274 -13.13 -7.21 -5.17
N TRP A 275 -13.69 -7.94 -6.14
CA TRP A 275 -15.12 -7.98 -6.49
C TRP A 275 -15.72 -9.38 -6.48
#